data_6e328d17eb0f25a32c0d92b17e7ef482
#
_entry.id   6e328d17eb0f25a32c0d92b17e7ef482
#
_cell.length_a   1.000
_cell.length_b   1.000
_cell.length_c   1.000
_cell.angle_alpha   90.00
_cell.angle_beta   90.00
_cell.angle_gamma   90.00
#
_symmetry.space_group_name_H-M   'P 1'
#
loop_
_entity.id
_entity.type
_entity.pdbx_description
1 polymer ?
#
loop_
_entity_poly.entity_id
_entity_poly.type
_entity_poly.pdbx_seq_one_letter_code
_entity_poly.pdbx_strand_id
1 'polypeptide(L)'
;MDDPDLKLLFAAIILIVFGVVGWQYRDELFGTPDPEPVVEPPAAVEPEPDPGPRFPMPETGVVESGPRTLVPLPPLDDSDAYFLLEIGSTLGPVVESLLVRDAIIDRLVTTIDNLPRKHLSEKIRPVGRLPQPFRPDTFDDVITLGPANFSRYDDLVAQIAGADIDAIVDLYQRFYPLYEQSYKRLGYPDAYFNDRLIEVIDHLLETPAPNEPIRLVRPNVLYEFA
;
A
#
# COMPACT_ATOMS: atom_id res chain seq x y z
N MET A 1 -2.20 55.11 -29.90
CA MET A 1 -0.92 55.82 -29.68
C MET A 1 -0.12 54.98 -28.73
N ASP A 2 0.50 53.92 -29.29
CA ASP A 2 1.31 52.92 -28.56
C ASP A 2 2.77 53.31 -28.73
N ASP A 3 3.23 54.16 -27.85
CA ASP A 3 4.63 54.57 -27.82
C ASP A 3 5.40 53.56 -26.97
N PRO A 4 6.28 52.74 -27.57
CA PRO A 4 7.03 51.70 -26.85
C PRO A 4 7.99 52.33 -25.81
N ASP A 5 8.46 53.55 -26.05
CA ASP A 5 9.36 54.24 -25.14
C ASP A 5 8.65 54.70 -23.87
N LEU A 6 7.35 55.03 -23.95
CA LEU A 6 6.54 55.37 -22.80
C LEU A 6 6.26 54.14 -21.90
N LYS A 7 6.06 52.97 -22.50
CA LYS A 7 5.87 51.73 -21.75
C LYS A 7 7.15 51.31 -21.02
N LEU A 8 8.31 51.50 -21.66
CA LEU A 8 9.62 51.24 -21.04
C LEU A 8 9.90 52.24 -19.90
N LEU A 9 9.52 53.50 -20.05
CA LEU A 9 9.67 54.51 -19.00
C LEU A 9 8.78 54.19 -17.79
N PHE A 10 7.52 53.75 -18.00
CA PHE A 10 6.63 53.29 -16.92
C PHE A 10 7.14 52.05 -16.24
N ALA A 11 7.69 51.07 -16.98
CA ALA A 11 8.29 49.86 -16.39
C ALA A 11 9.52 50.20 -15.56
N ALA A 12 10.37 51.13 -16.02
CA ALA A 12 11.53 51.59 -15.28
C ALA A 12 11.15 52.33 -13.97
N ILE A 13 10.11 53.18 -14.02
CA ILE A 13 9.59 53.87 -12.83
C ILE A 13 9.02 52.89 -11.83
N ILE A 14 8.27 51.87 -12.27
CA ILE A 14 7.72 50.82 -11.41
C ILE A 14 8.85 50.05 -10.74
N LEU A 15 9.89 49.65 -11.47
CA LEU A 15 11.06 48.95 -10.91
C LEU A 15 11.82 49.81 -9.89
N ILE A 16 11.97 51.12 -10.14
CA ILE A 16 12.63 52.05 -9.19
C ILE A 16 11.76 52.20 -7.92
N VAL A 17 10.46 52.35 -8.06
CA VAL A 17 9.53 52.49 -6.93
C VAL A 17 9.53 51.19 -6.09
N PHE A 18 9.43 50.02 -6.72
CA PHE A 18 9.51 48.77 -6.03
C PHE A 18 10.92 48.51 -5.42
N GLY A 19 11.98 48.97 -6.07
CA GLY A 19 13.33 48.88 -5.54
C GLY A 19 13.53 49.77 -4.32
N VAL A 20 13.04 51.01 -4.34
CA VAL A 20 13.13 51.94 -3.21
C VAL A 20 12.22 51.53 -2.06
N VAL A 21 10.97 51.10 -2.36
CA VAL A 21 10.06 50.55 -1.32
C VAL A 21 10.61 49.27 -0.74
N GLY A 22 11.10 48.33 -1.56
CA GLY A 22 11.73 47.10 -1.09
C GLY A 22 12.98 47.35 -0.24
N TRP A 23 13.77 48.41 -0.56
CA TRP A 23 14.90 48.81 0.29
C TRP A 23 14.44 49.42 1.62
N GLN A 24 13.41 50.28 1.59
CA GLN A 24 12.95 51.02 2.78
C GLN A 24 12.27 50.07 3.80
N TYR A 25 11.62 49.03 3.30
CA TYR A 25 10.97 48.00 4.11
C TYR A 25 11.75 46.67 4.20
N ARG A 26 13.03 46.69 3.76
CA ARG A 26 13.90 45.52 3.77
C ARG A 26 14.02 44.92 5.18
N ASP A 27 14.17 45.77 6.19
CA ASP A 27 14.39 45.36 7.57
C ASP A 27 13.09 44.89 8.26
N GLU A 28 11.92 45.29 7.74
CA GLU A 28 10.62 44.75 8.17
C GLU A 28 10.22 43.47 7.42
N LEU A 29 10.64 43.32 6.15
CA LEU A 29 10.32 42.16 5.32
C LEU A 29 11.35 41.03 5.45
N PHE A 30 12.60 41.40 5.74
CA PHE A 30 13.74 40.49 5.87
C PHE A 30 14.54 40.80 7.15
N GLY A 31 13.84 41.30 8.20
CA GLY A 31 14.47 41.59 9.48
C GLY A 31 15.42 40.50 9.85
N THR A 32 16.67 40.87 10.20
CA THR A 32 17.59 39.92 10.81
C THR A 32 16.85 39.31 11.98
N PRO A 33 16.65 37.98 11.99
CA PRO A 33 16.07 37.35 13.16
C PRO A 33 16.88 37.76 14.36
N ASP A 34 16.22 38.36 15.36
CA ASP A 34 16.80 38.59 16.68
C ASP A 34 17.51 37.29 17.07
N PRO A 35 18.78 37.32 17.53
CA PRO A 35 19.44 36.09 17.86
C PRO A 35 18.52 35.36 18.88
N GLU A 36 17.92 34.28 18.42
CA GLU A 36 17.13 33.43 19.30
C GLU A 36 17.99 33.13 20.53
N PRO A 37 17.43 33.23 21.74
CA PRO A 37 18.15 32.82 22.92
C PRO A 37 18.65 31.41 22.63
N VAL A 38 19.95 31.19 22.78
CA VAL A 38 20.58 29.87 22.63
C VAL A 38 19.85 28.97 23.62
N VAL A 39 18.77 28.35 23.15
CA VAL A 39 18.15 27.25 23.87
C VAL A 39 19.20 26.16 23.80
N GLU A 40 19.86 25.87 24.94
CA GLU A 40 20.65 24.66 25.03
C GLU A 40 19.86 23.54 24.38
N PRO A 41 20.43 22.79 23.38
CA PRO A 41 19.71 21.72 22.75
C PRO A 41 19.14 20.85 23.87
N PRO A 42 17.83 20.55 23.84
CA PRO A 42 17.24 19.69 24.85
C PRO A 42 18.14 18.46 24.92
N ALA A 43 18.57 18.12 26.13
CA ALA A 43 19.41 16.95 26.37
C ALA A 43 18.83 15.83 25.52
N ALA A 44 19.67 15.22 24.67
CA ALA A 44 19.24 14.19 23.74
C ALA A 44 18.34 13.24 24.53
N VAL A 45 17.03 13.29 24.24
CA VAL A 45 16.10 12.34 24.82
C VAL A 45 16.61 11.01 24.31
N GLU A 46 17.16 10.19 25.20
CA GLU A 46 17.46 8.81 24.84
C GLU A 46 16.20 8.27 24.18
N PRO A 47 16.31 7.73 22.95
CA PRO A 47 15.14 7.18 22.27
C PRO A 47 14.48 6.21 23.25
N GLU A 48 13.18 6.42 23.52
CA GLU A 48 12.45 5.48 24.35
C GLU A 48 12.67 4.08 23.75
N PRO A 49 12.97 3.08 24.58
CA PRO A 49 13.20 1.74 24.08
C PRO A 49 11.97 1.30 23.28
N ASP A 50 12.22 0.77 22.09
CA ASP A 50 11.15 0.21 21.23
C ASP A 50 10.26 -0.73 22.09
N PRO A 51 8.95 -0.47 22.22
CA PRO A 51 8.06 -1.31 23.02
C PRO A 51 7.94 -2.74 22.46
N GLY A 52 8.52 -3.00 21.28
CA GLY A 52 8.40 -4.28 20.59
C GLY A 52 7.04 -4.46 19.89
N PRO A 53 6.87 -5.55 19.13
CA PRO A 53 5.63 -5.82 18.42
C PRO A 53 4.47 -6.09 19.39
N ARG A 54 3.28 -5.58 19.08
CA ARG A 54 2.03 -5.87 19.81
C ARG A 54 1.62 -7.32 19.64
N PHE A 55 1.88 -7.87 18.46
CA PHE A 55 1.63 -9.27 18.10
C PHE A 55 2.94 -9.92 17.69
N PRO A 56 3.78 -10.35 18.64
CA PRO A 56 5.06 -10.96 18.31
C PRO A 56 4.83 -12.24 17.52
N MET A 57 5.62 -12.40 16.46
CA MET A 57 5.67 -13.70 15.78
C MET A 57 6.16 -14.75 16.76
N PRO A 58 5.50 -15.92 16.83
CA PRO A 58 6.06 -17.03 17.59
C PRO A 58 7.50 -17.24 17.14
N GLU A 59 8.43 -17.26 18.08
CA GLU A 59 9.77 -17.75 17.75
C GLU A 59 9.54 -19.10 17.09
N THR A 60 10.12 -19.30 15.90
CA THR A 60 9.94 -20.51 15.12
C THR A 60 10.44 -21.67 16.00
N GLY A 61 9.57 -22.09 16.90
CA GLY A 61 9.73 -23.32 17.62
C GLY A 61 9.77 -24.36 16.53
N VAL A 62 10.88 -25.06 16.43
CA VAL A 62 11.05 -26.24 15.60
C VAL A 62 9.85 -27.12 15.90
N VAL A 63 8.74 -26.94 15.15
CA VAL A 63 7.70 -27.93 15.11
C VAL A 63 8.43 -29.13 14.53
N GLU A 64 8.64 -30.16 15.35
CA GLU A 64 9.27 -31.44 14.98
C GLU A 64 8.41 -32.14 13.90
N SER A 65 8.24 -31.49 12.76
CA SER A 65 7.69 -32.10 11.55
C SER A 65 8.86 -32.56 10.69
N GLY A 66 9.63 -33.53 11.21
CA GLY A 66 10.69 -34.25 10.49
C GLY A 66 11.87 -33.36 10.00
N PRO A 67 12.99 -33.94 9.60
CA PRO A 67 14.16 -33.16 9.13
C PRO A 67 13.89 -32.57 7.76
N ARG A 68 13.12 -31.48 7.67
CA ARG A 68 13.16 -30.60 6.52
C ARG A 68 14.43 -29.76 6.65
N THR A 69 15.42 -30.05 5.83
CA THR A 69 16.56 -29.16 5.63
C THR A 69 15.99 -27.83 5.14
N LEU A 70 15.87 -26.86 6.04
CA LEU A 70 15.38 -25.52 5.68
C LEU A 70 16.38 -24.89 4.71
N VAL A 71 16.00 -24.82 3.45
CA VAL A 71 16.76 -24.06 2.45
C VAL A 71 16.75 -22.59 2.89
N PRO A 72 17.90 -21.92 3.00
CA PRO A 72 17.94 -20.50 3.34
C PRO A 72 17.08 -19.68 2.37
N LEU A 73 16.37 -18.67 2.92
CA LEU A 73 15.63 -17.74 2.06
C LEU A 73 16.59 -16.97 1.17
N PRO A 74 16.25 -16.78 -0.12
CA PRO A 74 16.97 -15.86 -0.97
C PRO A 74 16.80 -14.42 -0.49
N PRO A 75 17.67 -13.48 -0.90
CA PRO A 75 17.44 -12.06 -0.68
C PRO A 75 16.08 -11.62 -1.23
N LEU A 76 15.47 -10.58 -0.63
CA LEU A 76 14.15 -10.09 -1.02
C LEU A 76 14.03 -9.82 -2.53
N ASP A 77 15.03 -9.18 -3.11
CA ASP A 77 15.05 -8.81 -4.53
C ASP A 77 15.16 -10.03 -5.49
N ASP A 78 15.57 -11.19 -4.99
CA ASP A 78 15.72 -12.44 -5.73
C ASP A 78 14.70 -13.51 -5.28
N SER A 79 13.72 -13.15 -4.47
CA SER A 79 12.82 -14.10 -3.80
C SER A 79 11.65 -14.58 -4.66
N ASP A 80 11.32 -13.88 -5.73
CA ASP A 80 10.08 -14.10 -6.50
C ASP A 80 9.89 -15.53 -6.97
N ALA A 81 10.90 -16.12 -7.61
CA ALA A 81 10.78 -17.48 -8.15
C ALA A 81 10.60 -18.53 -7.05
N TYR A 82 11.30 -18.36 -5.93
CA TYR A 82 11.20 -19.23 -4.79
C TYR A 82 9.86 -19.08 -4.08
N PHE A 83 9.40 -17.84 -3.88
CA PHE A 83 8.11 -17.56 -3.30
C PHE A 83 6.94 -18.11 -4.13
N LEU A 84 7.00 -17.98 -5.47
CA LEU A 84 6.01 -18.56 -6.38
C LEU A 84 5.93 -20.07 -6.26
N LEU A 85 7.06 -20.75 -6.18
CA LEU A 85 7.11 -22.21 -6.02
C LEU A 85 6.43 -22.64 -4.71
N GLU A 86 6.74 -21.99 -3.60
CA GLU A 86 6.19 -22.30 -2.29
C GLU A 86 4.69 -21.98 -2.22
N ILE A 87 4.25 -20.83 -2.78
CA ILE A 87 2.83 -20.49 -2.88
C ILE A 87 2.07 -21.50 -3.75
N GLY A 88 2.62 -21.88 -4.89
CA GLY A 88 2.01 -22.87 -5.77
C GLY A 88 1.84 -24.23 -5.11
N SER A 89 2.82 -24.65 -4.28
CA SER A 89 2.75 -25.91 -3.53
C SER A 89 1.75 -25.86 -2.37
N THR A 90 1.56 -24.69 -1.74
CA THR A 90 0.71 -24.51 -0.55
C THR A 90 -0.73 -24.15 -0.92
N LEU A 91 -0.92 -23.15 -1.80
CA LEU A 91 -2.22 -22.63 -2.20
C LEU A 91 -2.70 -23.12 -3.56
N GLY A 92 -1.85 -23.82 -4.29
CA GLY A 92 -2.18 -24.44 -5.56
C GLY A 92 -2.05 -23.55 -6.79
N PRO A 93 -2.19 -24.15 -8.00
CA PRO A 93 -1.83 -23.52 -9.27
C PRO A 93 -2.74 -22.35 -9.69
N VAL A 94 -4.00 -22.29 -9.24
CA VAL A 94 -4.89 -21.17 -9.57
C VAL A 94 -4.37 -19.90 -8.91
N VAL A 95 -4.05 -19.96 -7.61
CA VAL A 95 -3.48 -18.83 -6.86
C VAL A 95 -2.13 -18.41 -7.48
N GLU A 96 -1.23 -19.36 -7.73
CA GLU A 96 0.06 -19.10 -8.38
C GLU A 96 -0.11 -18.39 -9.72
N SER A 97 -1.05 -18.83 -10.55
CA SER A 97 -1.25 -18.28 -11.90
C SER A 97 -1.74 -16.83 -11.90
N LEU A 98 -2.38 -16.38 -10.81
CA LEU A 98 -2.89 -15.03 -10.66
C LEU A 98 -1.84 -14.05 -10.16
N LEU A 99 -0.74 -14.54 -9.56
CA LEU A 99 0.30 -13.66 -9.03
C LEU A 99 1.08 -12.95 -10.14
N VAL A 100 1.36 -11.68 -9.93
CA VAL A 100 2.30 -10.90 -10.75
C VAL A 100 3.71 -11.35 -10.39
N ARG A 101 4.48 -11.78 -11.38
CA ARG A 101 5.78 -12.47 -11.20
C ARG A 101 6.97 -11.52 -10.98
N ASP A 102 6.72 -10.35 -10.43
CA ASP A 102 7.73 -9.31 -10.23
C ASP A 102 7.49 -8.59 -8.91
N ALA A 103 8.49 -8.55 -8.06
CA ALA A 103 8.47 -7.93 -6.74
C ALA A 103 7.23 -8.39 -5.90
N ILE A 104 6.96 -9.70 -5.87
CA ILE A 104 5.72 -10.25 -5.33
C ILE A 104 5.54 -9.88 -3.85
N ILE A 105 6.57 -10.05 -3.04
CA ILE A 105 6.54 -9.75 -1.60
C ILE A 105 6.34 -8.25 -1.39
N ASP A 106 7.05 -7.39 -2.11
CA ASP A 106 6.87 -5.93 -2.01
C ASP A 106 5.45 -5.52 -2.39
N ARG A 107 4.87 -6.13 -3.43
CA ARG A 107 3.48 -5.90 -3.83
C ARG A 107 2.48 -6.38 -2.78
N LEU A 108 2.70 -7.54 -2.19
CA LEU A 108 1.86 -8.07 -1.10
C LEU A 108 1.86 -7.12 0.08
N VAL A 109 3.03 -6.77 0.58
CA VAL A 109 3.20 -5.88 1.74
C VAL A 109 2.60 -4.51 1.47
N THR A 110 2.91 -3.91 0.31
CA THR A 110 2.36 -2.61 -0.09
C THR A 110 0.85 -2.66 -0.24
N THR A 111 0.31 -3.75 -0.80
CA THR A 111 -1.15 -3.92 -0.94
C THR A 111 -1.81 -4.04 0.42
N ILE A 112 -1.31 -4.87 1.30
CA ILE A 112 -1.84 -5.05 2.66
C ILE A 112 -1.84 -3.71 3.40
N ASP A 113 -0.75 -2.96 3.38
CA ASP A 113 -0.70 -1.64 4.02
C ASP A 113 -1.74 -0.66 3.48
N ASN A 114 -2.07 -0.77 2.20
CA ASN A 114 -2.99 0.14 1.52
C ASN A 114 -4.46 -0.35 1.48
N LEU A 115 -4.77 -1.60 1.85
CA LEU A 115 -6.15 -2.14 1.81
C LEU A 115 -7.18 -1.28 2.56
N PRO A 116 -6.88 -0.70 3.75
CA PRO A 116 -7.84 0.17 4.44
C PRO A 116 -8.07 1.53 3.77
N ARG A 117 -7.31 1.88 2.75
CA ARG A 117 -7.43 3.18 2.06
C ARG A 117 -8.52 3.13 0.99
N LYS A 118 -9.13 4.28 0.69
CA LYS A 118 -10.21 4.39 -0.31
C LYS A 118 -9.82 3.94 -1.72
N HIS A 119 -8.54 4.06 -2.08
CA HIS A 119 -8.05 3.74 -3.41
C HIS A 119 -6.79 2.90 -3.35
N LEU A 120 -6.84 1.74 -3.99
CA LEU A 120 -5.70 0.86 -4.20
C LEU A 120 -5.24 0.98 -5.66
N SER A 121 -4.00 1.40 -5.88
CA SER A 121 -3.43 1.48 -7.23
C SER A 121 -3.33 0.08 -7.86
N GLU A 122 -3.73 -0.05 -9.13
CA GLU A 122 -3.56 -1.31 -9.87
C GLU A 122 -2.09 -1.73 -10.02
N LYS A 123 -1.17 -0.76 -10.00
CA LYS A 123 0.27 -1.01 -10.18
C LYS A 123 0.91 -1.77 -9.03
N ILE A 124 0.34 -1.65 -7.82
CA ILE A 124 0.88 -2.30 -6.62
C ILE A 124 0.21 -3.65 -6.32
N ARG A 125 -0.83 -4.03 -7.07
CA ARG A 125 -1.53 -5.29 -6.82
C ARG A 125 -0.60 -6.49 -7.04
N PRO A 126 -0.60 -7.45 -6.12
CA PRO A 126 0.16 -8.69 -6.28
C PRO A 126 -0.51 -9.66 -7.23
N VAL A 127 -1.80 -9.45 -7.54
CA VAL A 127 -2.61 -10.33 -8.40
C VAL A 127 -3.04 -9.62 -9.67
N GLY A 128 -3.02 -10.38 -10.78
CA GLY A 128 -3.54 -9.96 -12.06
C GLY A 128 -5.08 -9.91 -12.09
N ARG A 129 -5.62 -9.48 -13.22
CA ARG A 129 -7.06 -9.52 -13.46
C ARG A 129 -7.50 -10.96 -13.76
N LEU A 130 -8.70 -11.31 -13.31
CA LEU A 130 -9.32 -12.57 -13.71
C LEU A 130 -9.52 -12.61 -15.23
N PRO A 131 -9.32 -13.77 -15.86
CA PRO A 131 -9.40 -13.89 -17.32
C PRO A 131 -10.80 -13.64 -17.87
N GLN A 132 -11.84 -13.94 -17.09
CA GLN A 132 -13.23 -13.72 -17.53
C GLN A 132 -13.61 -12.24 -17.41
N PRO A 133 -14.26 -11.66 -18.44
CA PRO A 133 -14.73 -10.28 -18.38
C PRO A 133 -15.84 -10.08 -17.36
N PHE A 134 -15.92 -8.88 -16.81
CA PHE A 134 -17.04 -8.45 -15.99
C PHE A 134 -18.31 -8.37 -16.85
N ARG A 135 -19.43 -8.94 -16.37
CA ARG A 135 -20.74 -8.97 -17.05
C ARG A 135 -21.84 -8.55 -16.09
N PRO A 136 -22.30 -7.29 -16.17
CA PRO A 136 -23.46 -6.87 -15.39
C PRO A 136 -24.74 -7.48 -15.96
N ASP A 137 -25.71 -7.71 -15.09
CA ASP A 137 -27.09 -8.03 -15.49
C ASP A 137 -27.86 -6.72 -15.56
N THR A 138 -28.73 -6.58 -16.59
CA THR A 138 -29.58 -5.39 -16.77
C THR A 138 -31.01 -5.85 -16.94
N PHE A 139 -31.89 -5.35 -16.08
CA PHE A 139 -33.32 -5.58 -16.17
C PHE A 139 -34.07 -4.26 -15.85
N ASP A 140 -34.99 -3.85 -16.74
CA ASP A 140 -35.75 -2.60 -16.63
C ASP A 140 -34.87 -1.37 -16.25
N ASP A 141 -33.77 -1.19 -16.99
CA ASP A 141 -32.76 -0.13 -16.76
C ASP A 141 -32.01 -0.18 -15.40
N VAL A 142 -32.27 -1.20 -14.60
CA VAL A 142 -31.53 -1.46 -13.36
C VAL A 142 -30.34 -2.37 -13.67
N ILE A 143 -29.14 -1.89 -13.35
CA ILE A 143 -27.91 -2.64 -13.51
C ILE A 143 -27.57 -3.31 -12.18
N THR A 144 -27.28 -4.60 -12.20
CA THR A 144 -26.93 -5.37 -11.01
C THR A 144 -25.70 -6.23 -11.23
N LEU A 145 -25.06 -6.61 -10.11
CA LEU A 145 -23.99 -7.59 -10.09
C LEU A 145 -24.61 -9.00 -10.07
N GLY A 146 -24.71 -9.60 -11.25
CA GLY A 146 -25.35 -10.90 -11.41
C GLY A 146 -24.47 -12.11 -11.02
N PRO A 147 -25.08 -13.29 -10.89
CA PRO A 147 -24.41 -14.54 -10.49
C PRO A 147 -23.19 -14.91 -11.34
N ALA A 148 -23.21 -14.58 -12.64
CA ALA A 148 -22.10 -14.84 -13.56
C ALA A 148 -20.79 -14.14 -13.15
N ASN A 149 -20.85 -13.09 -12.32
CA ASN A 149 -19.64 -12.43 -11.81
C ASN A 149 -19.09 -13.15 -10.58
N PHE A 150 -19.94 -13.73 -9.75
CA PHE A 150 -19.50 -14.51 -8.60
C PHE A 150 -18.79 -15.79 -9.06
N SER A 151 -19.36 -16.51 -10.03
CA SER A 151 -18.77 -17.74 -10.55
C SER A 151 -17.38 -17.59 -11.17
N ARG A 152 -16.96 -16.38 -11.50
CA ARG A 152 -15.58 -16.10 -11.92
C ARG A 152 -14.53 -16.38 -10.85
N TYR A 153 -14.96 -16.42 -9.59
CA TYR A 153 -14.11 -16.62 -8.43
C TYR A 153 -14.21 -18.03 -7.85
N ASP A 154 -15.10 -18.88 -8.36
CA ASP A 154 -15.39 -20.20 -7.77
C ASP A 154 -14.13 -21.07 -7.61
N ASP A 155 -13.32 -21.19 -8.66
CA ASP A 155 -12.08 -21.97 -8.62
C ASP A 155 -11.07 -21.42 -7.60
N LEU A 156 -10.94 -20.09 -7.54
CA LEU A 156 -10.04 -19.41 -6.59
C LEU A 156 -10.52 -19.63 -5.14
N VAL A 157 -11.83 -19.42 -4.91
CA VAL A 157 -12.42 -19.59 -3.58
C VAL A 157 -12.34 -21.05 -3.14
N ALA A 158 -12.65 -22.00 -4.03
CA ALA A 158 -12.56 -23.43 -3.73
C ALA A 158 -11.12 -23.84 -3.38
N GLN A 159 -10.13 -23.30 -4.08
CA GLN A 159 -8.73 -23.61 -3.82
C GLN A 159 -8.25 -23.04 -2.47
N ILE A 160 -8.61 -21.80 -2.17
CA ILE A 160 -8.25 -21.15 -0.89
C ILE A 160 -8.98 -21.84 0.27
N ALA A 161 -10.29 -22.12 0.11
CA ALA A 161 -11.09 -22.77 1.15
C ALA A 161 -10.66 -24.22 1.44
N GLY A 162 -10.07 -24.89 0.45
CA GLY A 162 -9.53 -26.24 0.57
C GLY A 162 -8.06 -26.31 1.01
N ALA A 163 -7.40 -25.18 1.17
CA ALA A 163 -6.00 -25.14 1.56
C ALA A 163 -5.81 -25.50 3.05
N ASP A 164 -4.68 -26.11 3.36
CA ASP A 164 -4.29 -26.41 4.73
C ASP A 164 -3.85 -25.12 5.44
N ILE A 165 -4.59 -24.76 6.49
CA ILE A 165 -4.35 -23.53 7.26
C ILE A 165 -2.98 -23.57 7.93
N ASP A 166 -2.57 -24.71 8.48
CA ASP A 166 -1.28 -24.86 9.15
C ASP A 166 -0.15 -24.65 8.14
N ALA A 167 -0.29 -25.19 6.92
CA ALA A 167 0.67 -24.98 5.85
C ALA A 167 0.74 -23.50 5.39
N ILE A 168 -0.39 -22.78 5.42
CA ILE A 168 -0.42 -21.31 5.12
C ILE A 168 0.33 -20.55 6.23
N VAL A 169 0.09 -20.89 7.48
CA VAL A 169 0.77 -20.25 8.63
C VAL A 169 2.27 -20.53 8.58
N ASP A 170 2.67 -21.78 8.32
CA ASP A 170 4.08 -22.16 8.16
C ASP A 170 4.76 -21.35 7.02
N LEU A 171 4.06 -21.22 5.88
CA LEU A 171 4.53 -20.41 4.75
C LEU A 171 4.71 -18.94 5.14
N TYR A 172 3.72 -18.37 5.82
CA TYR A 172 3.79 -16.98 6.29
C TYR A 172 4.96 -16.77 7.25
N GLN A 173 5.10 -17.64 8.27
CA GLN A 173 6.19 -17.56 9.24
C GLN A 173 7.57 -17.68 8.57
N ARG A 174 7.69 -18.60 7.61
CA ARG A 174 8.93 -18.79 6.86
C ARG A 174 9.37 -17.56 6.12
N PHE A 175 8.42 -16.86 5.43
CA PHE A 175 8.71 -15.69 4.64
C PHE A 175 8.65 -14.38 5.45
N TYR A 176 8.28 -14.42 6.71
CA TYR A 176 8.14 -13.26 7.58
C TYR A 176 9.34 -12.31 7.56
N PRO A 177 10.60 -12.78 7.60
CA PRO A 177 11.76 -11.88 7.52
C PRO A 177 11.78 -11.01 6.25
N LEU A 178 11.27 -11.53 5.14
CA LEU A 178 11.19 -10.79 3.88
C LEU A 178 10.02 -9.80 3.87
N TYR A 179 8.86 -10.15 4.46
CA TYR A 179 7.76 -9.21 4.66
C TYR A 179 8.18 -8.05 5.54
N GLU A 180 8.85 -8.33 6.64
CA GLU A 180 9.37 -7.31 7.56
C GLU A 180 10.38 -6.39 6.88
N GLN A 181 11.30 -6.97 6.09
CA GLN A 181 12.28 -6.19 5.31
C GLN A 181 11.59 -5.28 4.30
N SER A 182 10.58 -5.80 3.57
CA SER A 182 9.78 -5.03 2.62
C SER A 182 9.02 -3.90 3.31
N TYR A 183 8.42 -4.16 4.47
CA TYR A 183 7.66 -3.17 5.24
C TYR A 183 8.56 -2.02 5.73
N LYS A 184 9.76 -2.33 6.19
CA LYS A 184 10.76 -1.31 6.54
C LYS A 184 11.18 -0.46 5.35
N ARG A 185 11.30 -1.07 4.14
CA ARG A 185 11.56 -0.34 2.89
C ARG A 185 10.45 0.63 2.52
N LEU A 186 9.20 0.38 2.91
CA LEU A 186 8.07 1.30 2.69
C LEU A 186 8.15 2.58 3.53
N GLY A 187 9.08 2.67 4.49
CA GLY A 187 9.29 3.83 5.33
C GLY A 187 8.81 3.67 6.77
N TYR A 188 8.64 2.44 7.23
CA TYR A 188 8.25 2.10 8.59
C TYR A 188 9.37 1.35 9.33
N PRO A 189 10.55 2.00 9.60
CA PRO A 189 11.73 1.33 10.16
C PRO A 189 11.50 0.77 11.57
N ASP A 190 10.63 1.43 12.35
CA ASP A 190 10.36 1.13 13.77
C ASP A 190 8.99 0.43 13.98
N ALA A 191 8.35 -0.03 12.89
CA ALA A 191 7.06 -0.72 12.96
C ALA A 191 7.20 -2.17 12.49
N TYR A 192 6.24 -2.99 12.89
CA TYR A 192 6.22 -4.43 12.64
C TYR A 192 5.13 -4.81 11.66
N PHE A 193 5.48 -5.54 10.61
CA PHE A 193 4.53 -5.94 9.57
C PHE A 193 3.40 -6.82 10.12
N ASN A 194 3.69 -7.71 11.08
CA ASN A 194 2.66 -8.57 11.66
C ASN A 194 1.57 -7.77 12.39
N ASP A 195 1.94 -6.70 13.10
CA ASP A 195 0.99 -5.81 13.74
C ASP A 195 0.09 -5.16 12.70
N ARG A 196 0.67 -4.67 11.61
CA ARG A 196 -0.08 -4.07 10.50
C ARG A 196 -1.01 -5.08 9.82
N LEU A 197 -0.55 -6.30 9.59
CA LEU A 197 -1.36 -7.36 8.99
C LEU A 197 -2.61 -7.65 9.83
N ILE A 198 -2.45 -7.79 11.14
CA ILE A 198 -3.57 -8.05 12.05
C ILE A 198 -4.56 -6.88 12.05
N GLU A 199 -4.09 -5.63 12.13
CA GLU A 199 -4.95 -4.45 12.01
C GLU A 199 -5.78 -4.44 10.72
N VAL A 200 -5.15 -4.82 9.61
CA VAL A 200 -5.84 -4.88 8.31
C VAL A 200 -6.86 -6.02 8.26
N ILE A 201 -6.53 -7.17 8.83
CA ILE A 201 -7.47 -8.31 8.95
C ILE A 201 -8.69 -7.89 9.77
N ASP A 202 -8.50 -7.30 10.95
CA ASP A 202 -9.57 -6.83 11.82
C ASP A 202 -10.46 -5.82 11.08
N HIS A 203 -9.87 -4.86 10.38
CA HIS A 203 -10.60 -3.88 9.56
C HIS A 203 -11.42 -4.54 8.46
N LEU A 204 -10.88 -5.56 7.78
CA LEU A 204 -11.60 -6.27 6.72
C LEU A 204 -12.77 -7.11 7.29
N LEU A 205 -12.63 -7.66 8.48
CA LEU A 205 -13.69 -8.42 9.15
C LEU A 205 -14.89 -7.54 9.55
N GLU A 206 -14.68 -6.23 9.71
CA GLU A 206 -15.76 -5.27 9.97
C GLU A 206 -16.57 -4.92 8.70
N THR A 207 -16.13 -5.37 7.52
CA THR A 207 -16.80 -5.03 6.26
C THR A 207 -18.20 -5.63 6.22
N PRO A 208 -19.28 -4.83 6.07
CA PRO A 208 -20.63 -5.33 6.03
C PRO A 208 -20.88 -6.12 4.75
N ALA A 209 -21.66 -7.20 4.86
CA ALA A 209 -22.13 -7.91 3.67
C ALA A 209 -23.07 -6.98 2.86
N PRO A 210 -22.88 -6.89 1.54
CA PRO A 210 -23.77 -6.08 0.71
C PRO A 210 -25.18 -6.67 0.67
N ASN A 211 -26.19 -5.79 0.59
CA ASN A 211 -27.56 -6.21 0.40
C ASN A 211 -27.78 -6.70 -1.05
N GLU A 212 -28.45 -7.81 -1.22
CA GLU A 212 -28.87 -8.29 -2.53
C GLU A 212 -30.23 -7.71 -2.96
N PRO A 213 -30.46 -7.43 -4.26
CA PRO A 213 -29.47 -7.45 -5.36
C PRO A 213 -28.49 -6.29 -5.28
N ILE A 214 -27.20 -6.57 -5.53
CA ILE A 214 -26.16 -5.55 -5.54
C ILE A 214 -26.34 -4.66 -6.76
N ARG A 215 -26.77 -3.42 -6.54
CA ARG A 215 -27.00 -2.44 -7.60
C ARG A 215 -25.70 -1.79 -8.03
N LEU A 216 -25.61 -1.53 -9.33
CA LEU A 216 -24.49 -0.86 -9.97
C LEU A 216 -24.95 0.40 -10.67
N VAL A 217 -24.08 1.38 -10.72
CA VAL A 217 -24.18 2.58 -11.56
C VAL A 217 -22.99 2.65 -12.50
N ARG A 218 -23.15 3.34 -13.61
CA ARG A 218 -22.09 3.56 -14.58
C ARG A 218 -21.96 5.05 -14.89
N PRO A 219 -21.43 5.85 -13.96
CA PRO A 219 -21.31 7.28 -14.16
C PRO A 219 -20.36 7.66 -15.30
N ASN A 220 -19.36 6.81 -15.57
CA ASN A 220 -18.38 6.98 -16.63
C ASN A 220 -18.16 5.67 -17.41
N VAL A 221 -16.92 5.22 -17.51
CA VAL A 221 -16.55 3.97 -18.23
C VAL A 221 -16.65 2.74 -17.32
N LEU A 222 -16.38 2.92 -16.02
CA LEU A 222 -16.39 1.82 -15.04
C LEU A 222 -17.73 1.73 -14.31
N TYR A 223 -18.02 0.52 -13.85
CA TYR A 223 -19.16 0.28 -12.95
C TYR A 223 -18.72 0.55 -11.51
N GLU A 224 -19.64 1.15 -10.74
CA GLU A 224 -19.49 1.45 -9.33
C GLU A 224 -20.72 0.92 -8.58
N PHE A 225 -20.58 0.67 -7.29
CA PHE A 225 -21.72 0.35 -6.44
C PHE A 225 -22.64 1.56 -6.32
N ALA A 226 -23.98 1.33 -6.36
CA ALA A 226 -24.97 2.39 -6.28
C ALA A 226 -25.12 2.96 -4.87
#